data_4c5622f48e63f9ac58ac5729b1dbbb44
#
_entry.id   4c5622f48e63f9ac58ac5729b1dbbb44
#
_cell.length_a   1.000
_cell.length_b   1.000
_cell.length_c   1.000
_cell.angle_alpha   90.00
_cell.angle_beta   90.00
_cell.angle_gamma   90.00
#
_symmetry.space_group_name_H-M   'P 1'
#
loop_
_entity.id
_entity.type
_entity.pdbx_description
1 polymer ?
#
loop_
_entity_poly.entity_id
_entity_poly.type
_entity_poly.pdbx_seq_one_letter_code
_entity_poly.pdbx_strand_id
1 'polypeptide(L)'
;MLFPSLLGNESIKHAFASAHALDSGCIILSGPRGSGKRTAAFDIAMGLLCTQDPAPCGRCGACVRMKAGSHPDYEFFNPDGGEIKVDAVRELRARSFIRPSEAARKVFVINAADKMNVQSQNALLKVLEEPVSTVFILLCENSEVLLQTVRSRSMHYRLEPLDPELLRELLAQRFPQAGPDAVCQAIESSGGYLGPAIDILSGAQSEVDTLAGSFASALRQDELSVFSCCMDASRLSRDDYAQFCDALCKRLAVLVRQGTSDWGFLLSLYEYVEKQKAQTAFNASVTALSGALAAFCGDNLKHSWRNT
;
A
#
# COMPACT_ATOMS: atom_id res chain seq x y z
N MET A 1 5.97 16.70 -20.78
CA MET A 1 4.95 16.11 -19.88
C MET A 1 5.17 16.68 -18.49
N LEU A 2 4.13 17.27 -17.88
CA LEU A 2 4.23 17.99 -16.59
C LEU A 2 4.50 17.08 -15.39
N PHE A 3 4.06 15.82 -15.42
CA PHE A 3 4.25 14.81 -14.38
C PHE A 3 4.78 13.54 -15.03
N PRO A 4 6.10 13.42 -15.24
CA PRO A 4 6.67 12.36 -16.06
C PRO A 4 6.53 10.96 -15.45
N SER A 5 6.42 10.89 -14.14
CA SER A 5 6.36 9.61 -13.42
C SER A 5 4.94 9.19 -13.05
N LEU A 6 3.98 10.13 -13.02
CA LEU A 6 2.58 9.84 -12.75
C LEU A 6 1.87 9.44 -14.04
N LEU A 7 1.60 8.16 -14.19
CA LEU A 7 0.86 7.61 -15.33
C LEU A 7 -0.64 7.68 -15.07
N GLY A 8 -1.44 8.00 -16.09
CA GLY A 8 -2.88 8.22 -15.92
C GLY A 8 -3.18 9.34 -14.93
N ASN A 9 -4.30 9.25 -14.22
CA ASN A 9 -4.69 10.17 -13.14
C ASN A 9 -4.70 11.65 -13.55
N GLU A 10 -5.31 11.94 -14.70
CA GLU A 10 -5.29 13.28 -15.32
C GLU A 10 -5.90 14.35 -14.41
N SER A 11 -6.90 14.01 -13.60
CA SER A 11 -7.48 14.91 -12.59
C SER A 11 -6.43 15.46 -11.62
N ILE A 12 -5.53 14.60 -11.14
CA ILE A 12 -4.42 14.98 -10.24
C ILE A 12 -3.42 15.85 -10.99
N LYS A 13 -3.05 15.49 -12.22
CA LYS A 13 -2.13 16.27 -13.04
C LYS A 13 -2.66 17.68 -13.29
N HIS A 14 -3.94 17.81 -13.62
CA HIS A 14 -4.57 19.12 -13.84
C HIS A 14 -4.62 19.95 -12.55
N ALA A 15 -4.96 19.34 -11.41
CA ALA A 15 -5.04 20.05 -10.14
C ALA A 15 -3.70 20.63 -9.71
N PHE A 16 -2.58 20.01 -10.04
CA PHE A 16 -1.23 20.43 -9.60
C PHE A 16 -0.32 20.89 -10.74
N ALA A 17 -0.88 21.27 -11.88
CA ALA A 17 -0.11 21.75 -13.03
C ALA A 17 0.51 23.16 -12.85
N SER A 18 0.16 23.89 -11.80
CA SER A 18 0.72 25.20 -11.45
C SER A 18 1.59 25.13 -10.21
N ALA A 19 2.69 25.87 -10.19
CA ALA A 19 3.54 26.05 -9.01
C ALA A 19 2.79 26.70 -7.83
N HIS A 20 1.66 27.33 -8.07
CA HIS A 20 0.80 27.96 -7.07
C HIS A 20 -0.49 27.19 -6.78
N ALA A 21 -0.55 25.92 -7.16
CA ALA A 21 -1.75 25.10 -6.96
C ALA A 21 -2.22 25.03 -5.50
N LEU A 22 -1.28 25.08 -4.56
CA LEU A 22 -1.56 25.05 -3.13
C LEU A 22 -0.43 25.71 -2.34
N ASP A 23 -0.71 26.78 -1.64
CA ASP A 23 0.30 27.47 -0.83
C ASP A 23 0.52 26.84 0.53
N SER A 24 -0.53 26.31 1.15
CA SER A 24 -0.49 25.56 2.40
C SER A 24 -1.71 24.65 2.51
N GLY A 25 -1.62 23.57 3.29
CA GLY A 25 -2.75 22.68 3.54
C GLY A 25 -2.38 21.20 3.54
N CYS A 26 -3.39 20.37 3.34
CA CYS A 26 -3.25 18.92 3.38
C CYS A 26 -3.88 18.25 2.15
N ILE A 27 -3.16 17.28 1.61
CA ILE A 27 -3.60 16.42 0.51
C ILE A 27 -3.60 14.97 1.03
N ILE A 28 -4.66 14.25 0.78
CA ILE A 28 -4.72 12.80 1.00
C ILE A 28 -4.67 12.10 -0.36
N LEU A 29 -3.65 11.26 -0.56
CA LEU A 29 -3.55 10.36 -1.70
C LEU A 29 -3.87 8.94 -1.24
N SER A 30 -5.00 8.40 -1.68
CA SER A 30 -5.46 7.06 -1.32
C SER A 30 -5.41 6.09 -2.51
N GLY A 31 -5.28 4.81 -2.21
CA GLY A 31 -5.26 3.75 -3.22
C GLY A 31 -4.55 2.50 -2.71
N PRO A 32 -4.72 1.34 -3.35
CA PRO A 32 -4.13 0.09 -2.91
C PRO A 32 -2.59 0.13 -2.96
N ARG A 33 -1.95 -0.85 -2.32
CA ARG A 33 -0.49 -1.02 -2.39
C ARG A 33 -0.06 -1.13 -3.86
N GLY A 34 1.05 -0.47 -4.21
CA GLY A 34 1.56 -0.48 -5.59
C GLY A 34 0.80 0.41 -6.59
N SER A 35 -0.22 1.18 -6.17
CA SER A 35 -0.95 2.10 -7.04
C SER A 35 -0.16 3.33 -7.50
N GLY A 36 1.07 3.52 -7.02
CA GLY A 36 1.90 4.66 -7.41
C GLY A 36 1.76 5.90 -6.50
N LYS A 37 1.17 5.78 -5.30
CA LYS A 37 0.99 6.91 -4.34
C LYS A 37 2.29 7.67 -4.06
N ARG A 38 3.40 6.96 -3.84
CA ARG A 38 4.71 7.60 -3.57
C ARG A 38 5.20 8.39 -4.78
N THR A 39 5.03 7.84 -5.98
CA THR A 39 5.39 8.50 -7.24
C THR A 39 4.55 9.76 -7.45
N ALA A 40 3.22 9.66 -7.27
CA ALA A 40 2.32 10.79 -7.36
C ALA A 40 2.68 11.90 -6.34
N ALA A 41 2.93 11.52 -5.09
CA ALA A 41 3.33 12.46 -4.05
C ALA A 41 4.65 13.17 -4.37
N PHE A 42 5.62 12.44 -4.90
CA PHE A 42 6.90 13.02 -5.31
C PHE A 42 6.73 14.01 -6.47
N ASP A 43 5.96 13.67 -7.48
CA ASP A 43 5.68 14.54 -8.62
C ASP A 43 4.89 15.79 -8.20
N ILE A 44 3.88 15.64 -7.33
CA ILE A 44 3.13 16.77 -6.74
C ILE A 44 4.06 17.66 -5.92
N ALA A 45 4.89 17.09 -5.04
CA ALA A 45 5.85 17.84 -4.24
C ALA A 45 6.85 18.61 -5.12
N MET A 46 7.35 17.98 -6.19
CA MET A 46 8.23 18.62 -7.16
C MET A 46 7.52 19.78 -7.89
N GLY A 47 6.23 19.64 -8.19
CA GLY A 47 5.41 20.71 -8.74
C GLY A 47 5.26 21.89 -7.78
N LEU A 48 4.90 21.61 -6.52
CA LEU A 48 4.70 22.61 -5.48
C LEU A 48 5.97 23.39 -5.10
N LEU A 49 7.14 22.77 -5.25
CA LEU A 49 8.45 23.36 -4.98
C LEU A 49 9.09 23.99 -6.24
N CYS A 50 8.51 23.77 -7.42
CA CYS A 50 9.01 24.30 -8.68
C CYS A 50 8.91 25.83 -8.70
N THR A 51 9.93 26.49 -9.27
CA THR A 51 9.98 27.95 -9.42
C THR A 51 9.49 28.45 -10.77
N GLN A 52 9.01 27.56 -11.62
CA GLN A 52 8.59 27.86 -13.01
C GLN A 52 7.17 27.35 -13.26
N ASP A 53 6.43 28.02 -14.13
CA ASP A 53 5.18 27.54 -14.72
C ASP A 53 5.40 27.17 -16.19
N PRO A 54 4.78 26.09 -16.67
CA PRO A 54 4.03 25.08 -15.92
C PRO A 54 4.93 24.19 -15.04
N ALA A 55 4.42 23.79 -13.88
CA ALA A 55 5.13 22.98 -12.89
C ALA A 55 4.70 21.51 -12.95
N PRO A 56 5.61 20.56 -12.66
CA PRO A 56 7.05 20.71 -12.48
C PRO A 56 7.80 20.87 -13.81
N CYS A 57 8.72 21.83 -13.90
CA CYS A 57 9.48 22.04 -15.15
C CYS A 57 10.63 21.05 -15.38
N GLY A 58 11.04 20.32 -14.35
CA GLY A 58 12.08 19.29 -14.38
C GLY A 58 13.52 19.79 -14.51
N ARG A 59 13.77 21.12 -14.68
CA ARG A 59 15.08 21.71 -15.02
C ARG A 59 15.52 22.86 -14.08
N CYS A 60 14.63 23.48 -13.33
CA CYS A 60 15.03 24.52 -12.36
C CYS A 60 15.79 23.90 -11.18
N GLY A 61 16.49 24.73 -10.40
CA GLY A 61 17.29 24.27 -9.27
C GLY A 61 16.48 23.44 -8.26
N ALA A 62 15.25 23.82 -7.96
CA ALA A 62 14.36 23.05 -7.10
C ALA A 62 14.06 21.66 -7.66
N CYS A 63 13.65 21.56 -8.93
CA CYS A 63 13.39 20.26 -9.57
C CYS A 63 14.63 19.37 -9.65
N VAL A 64 15.81 19.93 -9.89
CA VAL A 64 17.08 19.18 -9.90
C VAL A 64 17.39 18.63 -8.50
N ARG A 65 17.26 19.45 -7.45
CA ARG A 65 17.47 18.97 -6.06
C ARG A 65 16.43 17.96 -5.61
N MET A 66 15.16 18.10 -6.03
CA MET A 66 14.14 17.09 -5.78
C MET A 66 14.53 15.73 -6.38
N LYS A 67 14.96 15.69 -7.63
CA LYS A 67 15.42 14.45 -8.29
C LYS A 67 16.66 13.87 -7.63
N ALA A 68 17.55 14.71 -7.08
CA ALA A 68 18.72 14.29 -6.34
C ALA A 68 18.42 13.91 -4.87
N GLY A 69 17.16 14.03 -4.39
CA GLY A 69 16.80 13.77 -3.00
C GLY A 69 17.42 14.73 -1.98
N SER A 70 17.83 15.94 -2.41
CA SER A 70 18.58 16.91 -1.61
C SER A 70 17.88 18.27 -1.41
N HIS A 71 16.57 18.34 -1.70
CA HIS A 71 15.83 19.59 -1.53
C HIS A 71 15.55 19.85 -0.04
N PRO A 72 15.98 20.99 0.55
CA PRO A 72 15.89 21.23 1.99
C PRO A 72 14.44 21.40 2.51
N ASP A 73 13.52 21.80 1.63
CA ASP A 73 12.12 22.01 1.96
C ASP A 73 11.21 20.83 1.59
N TYR A 74 11.80 19.66 1.31
CA TYR A 74 11.09 18.41 1.07
C TYR A 74 11.47 17.36 2.10
N GLU A 75 10.50 16.68 2.67
CA GLU A 75 10.73 15.58 3.57
C GLU A 75 9.76 14.42 3.32
N PHE A 76 10.32 13.22 3.18
CA PHE A 76 9.56 11.99 3.11
C PHE A 76 9.63 11.27 4.46
N PHE A 77 8.52 11.31 5.19
CA PHE A 77 8.39 10.80 6.55
C PHE A 77 7.85 9.37 6.54
N ASN A 78 8.31 8.54 7.51
CA ASN A 78 7.93 7.14 7.66
C ASN A 78 8.20 6.29 6.39
N PRO A 79 9.45 6.26 5.88
CA PRO A 79 9.78 5.57 4.63
C PRO A 79 9.45 4.07 4.65
N ASP A 80 9.60 3.43 5.81
CA ASP A 80 9.37 2.00 6.01
C ASP A 80 7.88 1.64 6.12
N GLY A 81 7.01 2.64 6.29
CA GLY A 81 5.57 2.45 6.39
C GLY A 81 5.10 1.75 7.68
N GLY A 82 5.90 1.82 8.75
CA GLY A 82 5.54 1.31 10.07
C GLY A 82 4.50 2.15 10.80
N GLU A 83 4.20 1.77 12.05
CA GLU A 83 3.32 2.55 12.94
C GLU A 83 3.89 3.94 13.21
N ILE A 84 3.04 4.97 13.14
CA ILE A 84 3.42 6.37 13.38
C ILE A 84 2.98 6.78 14.77
N LYS A 85 3.95 6.85 15.69
CA LYS A 85 3.74 7.24 17.09
C LYS A 85 3.56 8.74 17.23
N VAL A 86 2.87 9.16 18.30
CA VAL A 86 2.54 10.57 18.56
C VAL A 86 3.77 11.48 18.66
N ASP A 87 4.88 10.99 19.23
CA ASP A 87 6.09 11.80 19.39
C ASP A 87 6.76 12.10 18.04
N ALA A 88 6.72 11.16 17.09
CA ALA A 88 7.19 11.38 15.72
C ALA A 88 6.36 12.45 15.00
N VAL A 89 5.04 12.48 15.21
CA VAL A 89 4.16 13.55 14.68
C VAL A 89 4.41 14.90 15.34
N ARG A 90 4.70 14.92 16.66
CA ARG A 90 5.09 16.15 17.38
C ARG A 90 6.39 16.74 16.85
N GLU A 91 7.37 15.88 16.57
CA GLU A 91 8.64 16.33 15.97
C GLU A 91 8.43 16.88 14.56
N LEU A 92 7.68 16.19 13.72
CA LEU A 92 7.30 16.64 12.38
C LEU A 92 6.59 18.01 12.46
N ARG A 93 5.67 18.18 13.42
CA ARG A 93 4.99 19.43 13.69
C ARG A 93 5.99 20.53 14.04
N ALA A 94 6.95 20.31 14.93
CA ALA A 94 7.95 21.31 15.29
C ALA A 94 8.75 21.76 14.05
N ARG A 95 9.09 20.84 13.16
CA ARG A 95 9.79 21.15 11.91
C ARG A 95 8.93 21.91 10.89
N SER A 96 7.62 21.69 10.90
CA SER A 96 6.69 22.40 9.99
C SER A 96 6.54 23.89 10.29
N PHE A 97 6.79 24.33 11.53
CA PHE A 97 6.79 25.76 11.90
C PHE A 97 8.09 26.50 11.54
N ILE A 98 9.14 25.78 11.16
CA ILE A 98 10.38 26.40 10.68
C ILE A 98 10.13 26.90 9.25
N ARG A 99 10.45 28.18 8.98
CA ARG A 99 10.28 28.76 7.65
C ARG A 99 11.00 27.95 6.57
N PRO A 100 10.44 27.89 5.35
CA PRO A 100 11.14 27.31 4.21
C PRO A 100 12.52 27.93 4.00
N SER A 101 13.48 27.13 3.55
CA SER A 101 14.86 27.56 3.35
C SER A 101 15.07 28.21 1.98
N GLU A 102 14.48 27.67 0.94
CA GLU A 102 14.71 28.11 -0.44
C GLU A 102 13.39 28.28 -1.22
N ALA A 103 12.38 27.50 -0.92
CA ALA A 103 11.10 27.53 -1.62
C ALA A 103 10.10 28.48 -0.93
N ALA A 104 8.96 28.73 -1.59
CA ALA A 104 7.85 29.47 -0.98
C ALA A 104 7.18 28.68 0.16
N ARG A 105 7.36 27.36 0.18
CA ARG A 105 6.71 26.43 1.12
C ARG A 105 7.56 25.20 1.41
N LYS A 106 7.23 24.50 2.51
CA LYS A 106 7.73 23.16 2.79
C LYS A 106 6.72 22.11 2.37
N VAL A 107 7.19 20.94 1.97
CA VAL A 107 6.34 19.80 1.64
C VAL A 107 6.77 18.58 2.46
N PHE A 108 5.85 18.08 3.27
CA PHE A 108 6.01 16.84 4.05
C PHE A 108 5.13 15.75 3.44
N VAL A 109 5.73 14.66 3.01
CA VAL A 109 5.01 13.46 2.57
C VAL A 109 5.02 12.44 3.70
N ILE A 110 3.86 12.09 4.23
CA ILE A 110 3.69 11.12 5.32
C ILE A 110 3.22 9.80 4.71
N ASN A 111 4.11 8.80 4.69
CA ASN A 111 3.79 7.48 4.18
C ASN A 111 3.03 6.65 5.23
N ALA A 112 2.07 5.83 4.77
CA ALA A 112 1.22 4.98 5.60
C ALA A 112 0.52 5.78 6.72
N ALA A 113 -0.13 6.90 6.36
CA ALA A 113 -0.83 7.77 7.30
C ALA A 113 -2.00 7.07 8.01
N ASP A 114 -2.57 6.04 7.41
CA ASP A 114 -3.57 5.15 8.00
C ASP A 114 -3.04 4.28 9.16
N LYS A 115 -1.71 4.24 9.36
CA LYS A 115 -1.08 3.61 10.54
C LYS A 115 -0.87 4.58 11.72
N MET A 116 -1.33 5.82 11.61
CA MET A 116 -1.40 6.73 12.73
C MET A 116 -2.52 6.31 13.70
N ASN A 117 -2.21 6.18 14.98
CA ASN A 117 -3.25 6.04 15.99
C ASN A 117 -4.01 7.36 16.20
N VAL A 118 -5.13 7.32 16.92
CA VAL A 118 -6.00 8.50 17.16
C VAL A 118 -5.23 9.67 17.79
N GLN A 119 -4.28 9.39 18.68
CA GLN A 119 -3.48 10.44 19.35
C GLN A 119 -2.52 11.12 18.35
N SER A 120 -1.89 10.36 17.47
CA SER A 120 -1.03 10.87 16.39
C SER A 120 -1.81 11.73 15.40
N GLN A 121 -3.00 11.28 14.99
CA GLN A 121 -3.87 12.04 14.10
C GLN A 121 -4.33 13.35 14.75
N ASN A 122 -4.71 13.33 16.03
CA ASN A 122 -5.07 14.54 16.78
C ASN A 122 -3.89 15.51 16.94
N ALA A 123 -2.66 15.00 17.09
CA ALA A 123 -1.46 15.85 17.12
C ALA A 123 -1.22 16.56 15.78
N LEU A 124 -1.57 15.90 14.66
CA LEU A 124 -1.47 16.46 13.30
C LEU A 124 -2.51 17.58 13.07
N LEU A 125 -3.72 17.47 13.62
CA LEU A 125 -4.78 18.48 13.44
C LEU A 125 -4.32 19.90 13.78
N LYS A 126 -3.51 20.06 14.84
CA LYS A 126 -3.00 21.37 15.26
C LYS A 126 -2.14 22.07 14.19
N VAL A 127 -1.57 21.32 13.28
CA VAL A 127 -0.78 21.88 12.16
C VAL A 127 -1.65 22.10 10.94
N LEU A 128 -2.67 21.25 10.76
CA LEU A 128 -3.59 21.38 9.63
C LEU A 128 -4.56 22.57 9.79
N GLU A 129 -4.79 23.02 11.02
CA GLU A 129 -5.65 24.19 11.31
C GLU A 129 -4.96 25.51 10.98
N GLU A 130 -3.65 25.61 11.18
CA GLU A 130 -2.86 26.81 10.93
C GLU A 130 -1.57 26.48 10.16
N PRO A 131 -1.66 26.02 8.93
CA PRO A 131 -0.47 25.66 8.15
C PRO A 131 0.26 26.91 7.69
N VAL A 132 1.45 27.17 8.24
CA VAL A 132 2.31 28.29 7.84
C VAL A 132 3.24 27.84 6.72
N SER A 133 2.91 28.19 5.48
CA SER A 133 3.74 27.87 4.30
C SER A 133 4.19 26.39 4.24
N THR A 134 3.29 25.48 4.61
CA THR A 134 3.58 24.04 4.67
C THR A 134 2.45 23.26 4.02
N VAL A 135 2.79 22.29 3.17
CA VAL A 135 1.87 21.34 2.56
C VAL A 135 2.19 19.94 3.08
N PHE A 136 1.15 19.26 3.57
CA PHE A 136 1.21 17.86 3.95
C PHE A 136 0.58 16.97 2.87
N ILE A 137 1.25 15.90 2.50
CA ILE A 137 0.73 14.89 1.59
C ILE A 137 0.67 13.56 2.36
N LEU A 138 -0.54 13.13 2.70
CA LEU A 138 -0.79 11.90 3.43
C LEU A 138 -1.02 10.74 2.46
N LEU A 139 -0.21 9.70 2.52
CA LEU A 139 -0.38 8.50 1.73
C LEU A 139 -1.06 7.43 2.57
N CYS A 140 -2.18 6.89 2.11
CA CYS A 140 -2.91 5.83 2.80
C CYS A 140 -3.49 4.81 1.82
N GLU A 141 -3.72 3.60 2.28
CA GLU A 141 -4.44 2.60 1.48
C GLU A 141 -5.94 2.84 1.57
N ASN A 142 -6.42 3.12 2.78
CA ASN A 142 -7.81 3.44 3.05
C ASN A 142 -7.92 4.77 3.81
N SER A 143 -8.47 5.80 3.18
CA SER A 143 -8.68 7.11 3.80
C SER A 143 -9.75 7.12 4.89
N GLU A 144 -10.65 6.12 4.94
CA GLU A 144 -11.69 6.03 5.96
C GLU A 144 -11.16 5.74 7.37
N VAL A 145 -9.93 5.21 7.48
CA VAL A 145 -9.23 4.99 8.75
C VAL A 145 -8.78 6.32 9.38
N LEU A 146 -8.62 7.37 8.57
CA LEU A 146 -8.28 8.69 9.06
C LEU A 146 -9.51 9.35 9.71
N LEU A 147 -9.27 10.08 10.81
CA LEU A 147 -10.31 10.82 11.50
C LEU A 147 -11.05 11.77 10.54
N GLN A 148 -12.34 11.90 10.70
CA GLN A 148 -13.16 12.82 9.90
C GLN A 148 -12.62 14.27 9.98
N THR A 149 -12.08 14.66 11.14
CA THR A 149 -11.49 15.98 11.35
C THR A 149 -10.22 16.23 10.52
N VAL A 150 -9.42 15.18 10.25
CA VAL A 150 -8.28 15.24 9.32
C VAL A 150 -8.79 15.30 7.89
N ARG A 151 -9.72 14.43 7.55
CA ARG A 151 -10.31 14.36 6.21
C ARG A 151 -10.99 15.66 5.79
N SER A 152 -11.77 16.27 6.66
CA SER A 152 -12.49 17.53 6.35
C SER A 152 -11.57 18.73 6.10
N ARG A 153 -10.30 18.66 6.49
CA ARG A 153 -9.28 19.70 6.27
C ARG A 153 -8.31 19.37 5.15
N SER A 154 -8.60 18.32 4.39
CA SER A 154 -7.71 17.79 3.36
C SER A 154 -8.40 17.74 2.01
N MET A 155 -7.65 17.94 0.94
CA MET A 155 -8.08 17.60 -0.41
C MET A 155 -7.84 16.12 -0.65
N HIS A 156 -8.86 15.42 -1.18
CA HIS A 156 -8.81 13.98 -1.37
C HIS A 156 -8.64 13.63 -2.84
N TYR A 157 -7.62 12.84 -3.12
CA TYR A 157 -7.41 12.24 -4.41
C TYR A 157 -7.23 10.73 -4.25
N ARG A 158 -7.99 9.97 -5.02
CA ARG A 158 -7.81 8.53 -5.11
C ARG A 158 -7.07 8.22 -6.39
N LEU A 159 -6.03 7.42 -6.30
CA LEU A 159 -5.36 6.94 -7.50
C LEU A 159 -6.23 5.88 -8.17
N GLU A 160 -6.49 6.11 -9.43
CA GLU A 160 -7.30 5.23 -10.28
C GLU A 160 -6.43 4.18 -10.98
N PRO A 161 -7.00 3.03 -11.33
CA PRO A 161 -6.34 2.07 -12.20
C PRO A 161 -5.92 2.72 -13.51
N LEU A 162 -4.86 2.22 -14.11
CA LEU A 162 -4.44 2.64 -15.44
C LEU A 162 -5.36 2.06 -16.51
N ASP A 163 -5.44 2.76 -17.64
CA ASP A 163 -6.07 2.22 -18.82
C ASP A 163 -5.42 0.86 -19.19
N PRO A 164 -6.21 -0.19 -19.48
CA PRO A 164 -5.68 -1.51 -19.78
C PRO A 164 -4.71 -1.56 -20.96
N GLU A 165 -4.92 -0.73 -21.99
CA GLU A 165 -4.02 -0.68 -23.16
C GLU A 165 -2.67 -0.05 -22.77
N LEU A 166 -2.71 1.08 -22.05
CA LEU A 166 -1.51 1.72 -21.53
C LEU A 166 -0.74 0.77 -20.62
N LEU A 167 -1.45 0.06 -19.72
CA LEU A 167 -0.82 -0.89 -18.82
C LEU A 167 -0.18 -2.05 -19.58
N ARG A 168 -0.83 -2.56 -20.63
CA ARG A 168 -0.30 -3.60 -21.51
C ARG A 168 0.98 -3.14 -22.20
N GLU A 169 1.00 -1.94 -22.77
CA GLU A 169 2.20 -1.38 -23.41
C GLU A 169 3.37 -1.27 -22.46
N LEU A 170 3.14 -0.74 -21.26
CA LEU A 170 4.17 -0.59 -20.23
C LEU A 170 4.73 -1.94 -19.77
N LEU A 171 3.87 -2.93 -19.59
CA LEU A 171 4.28 -4.27 -19.18
C LEU A 171 5.05 -4.99 -20.29
N ALA A 172 4.60 -4.87 -21.54
CA ALA A 172 5.30 -5.45 -22.69
C ALA A 172 6.71 -4.86 -22.90
N GLN A 173 6.87 -3.55 -22.70
CA GLN A 173 8.18 -2.90 -22.73
C GLN A 173 9.12 -3.39 -21.60
N ARG A 174 8.58 -3.61 -20.42
CA ARG A 174 9.36 -4.00 -19.23
C ARG A 174 9.65 -5.50 -19.16
N PHE A 175 8.74 -6.31 -19.69
CA PHE A 175 8.82 -7.77 -19.69
C PHE A 175 8.65 -8.35 -21.10
N PRO A 176 9.60 -8.09 -22.01
CA PRO A 176 9.50 -8.54 -23.41
C PRO A 176 9.48 -10.07 -23.56
N GLN A 177 9.87 -10.81 -22.50
CA GLN A 177 9.83 -12.26 -22.45
C GLN A 177 8.46 -12.81 -22.04
N ALA A 178 7.59 -11.99 -21.42
CA ALA A 178 6.29 -12.44 -20.93
C ALA A 178 5.34 -12.65 -22.13
N GLY A 179 4.72 -13.82 -22.20
CA GLY A 179 3.69 -14.07 -23.21
C GLY A 179 2.46 -13.19 -23.03
N PRO A 180 1.71 -12.92 -24.11
CA PRO A 180 0.54 -12.03 -24.05
C PRO A 180 -0.52 -12.50 -23.04
N ASP A 181 -0.70 -13.79 -22.87
CA ASP A 181 -1.65 -14.37 -21.90
C ASP A 181 -1.22 -14.07 -20.45
N ALA A 182 0.08 -14.18 -20.15
CA ALA A 182 0.62 -13.84 -18.82
C ALA A 182 0.45 -12.33 -18.52
N VAL A 183 0.64 -11.48 -19.50
CA VAL A 183 0.41 -10.03 -19.37
C VAL A 183 -1.07 -9.74 -19.11
N CYS A 184 -1.99 -10.35 -19.86
CA CYS A 184 -3.43 -10.18 -19.65
C CYS A 184 -3.84 -10.64 -18.24
N GLN A 185 -3.38 -11.80 -17.80
CA GLN A 185 -3.65 -12.31 -16.47
C GLN A 185 -3.09 -11.41 -15.36
N ALA A 186 -1.90 -10.83 -15.56
CA ALA A 186 -1.30 -9.88 -14.62
C ALA A 186 -2.13 -8.59 -14.53
N ILE A 187 -2.65 -8.07 -15.64
CA ILE A 187 -3.51 -6.88 -15.68
C ILE A 187 -4.81 -7.13 -14.90
N GLU A 188 -5.48 -8.25 -15.15
CA GLU A 188 -6.72 -8.61 -14.45
C GLU A 188 -6.48 -8.81 -12.95
N SER A 189 -5.43 -9.56 -12.60
CA SER A 189 -5.12 -9.86 -11.20
C SER A 189 -4.62 -8.67 -10.40
N SER A 190 -4.00 -7.68 -11.06
CA SER A 190 -3.50 -6.45 -10.44
C SER A 190 -4.59 -5.40 -10.20
N GLY A 191 -5.81 -5.63 -10.72
CA GLY A 191 -6.88 -4.63 -10.70
C GLY A 191 -6.53 -3.35 -11.47
N GLY A 192 -5.65 -3.43 -12.48
CA GLY A 192 -5.23 -2.31 -13.32
C GLY A 192 -4.12 -1.43 -12.72
N TYR A 193 -3.46 -1.87 -11.65
CA TYR A 193 -2.35 -1.13 -11.04
C TYR A 193 -1.00 -1.68 -11.50
N LEU A 194 -0.09 -0.78 -11.90
CA LEU A 194 1.21 -1.15 -12.49
C LEU A 194 2.12 -1.89 -11.49
N GLY A 195 2.18 -1.46 -10.23
CA GLY A 195 3.04 -2.10 -9.22
C GLY A 195 2.71 -3.59 -9.03
N PRO A 196 1.47 -3.95 -8.64
CA PRO A 196 1.07 -5.36 -8.52
C PRO A 196 1.23 -6.16 -9.82
N ALA A 197 1.00 -5.54 -10.99
CA ALA A 197 1.20 -6.23 -12.28
C ALA A 197 2.69 -6.56 -12.53
N ILE A 198 3.59 -5.63 -12.17
CA ILE A 198 5.04 -5.87 -12.21
C ILE A 198 5.43 -7.00 -11.24
N ASP A 199 4.91 -6.98 -10.00
CA ASP A 199 5.21 -8.00 -9.00
C ASP A 199 4.79 -9.39 -9.48
N ILE A 200 3.63 -9.51 -10.12
CA ILE A 200 3.13 -10.76 -10.72
C ILE A 200 4.07 -11.24 -11.84
N LEU A 201 4.44 -10.37 -12.79
CA LEU A 201 5.24 -10.76 -13.96
C LEU A 201 6.72 -10.97 -13.63
N SER A 202 7.25 -10.28 -12.63
CA SER A 202 8.64 -10.48 -12.18
C SER A 202 8.83 -11.78 -11.42
N GLY A 203 7.74 -12.51 -11.11
CA GLY A 203 7.79 -13.66 -10.22
C GLY A 203 8.22 -13.27 -8.81
N ALA A 204 8.22 -11.97 -8.50
CA ALA A 204 8.34 -11.47 -7.15
C ALA A 204 7.05 -11.86 -6.40
N GLN A 205 6.91 -13.17 -6.17
CA GLN A 205 5.98 -13.64 -5.17
C GLN A 205 6.41 -12.94 -3.88
N SER A 206 5.53 -12.13 -3.33
CA SER A 206 5.80 -11.57 -2.02
C SER A 206 6.08 -12.78 -1.10
N GLU A 207 6.96 -12.60 -0.12
CA GLU A 207 7.22 -13.64 0.88
C GLU A 207 5.91 -14.23 1.42
N VAL A 208 4.90 -13.38 1.54
CA VAL A 208 3.51 -13.67 1.89
C VAL A 208 2.81 -14.58 0.87
N ASP A 209 2.93 -14.28 -0.44
CA ASP A 209 2.32 -15.10 -1.50
C ASP A 209 3.00 -16.46 -1.62
N THR A 210 4.32 -16.51 -1.45
CA THR A 210 5.09 -17.75 -1.42
C THR A 210 4.65 -18.61 -0.26
N LEU A 211 4.51 -18.02 0.93
CA LEU A 211 4.07 -18.71 2.13
C LEU A 211 2.62 -19.23 1.99
N ALA A 212 1.71 -18.44 1.42
CA ALA A 212 0.34 -18.86 1.14
C ALA A 212 0.29 -20.02 0.12
N GLY A 213 1.21 -20.02 -0.87
CA GLY A 213 1.38 -21.11 -1.81
C GLY A 213 1.89 -22.39 -1.15
N SER A 214 2.91 -22.25 -0.31
CA SER A 214 3.46 -23.35 0.48
C SER A 214 2.41 -23.94 1.41
N PHE A 215 1.62 -23.11 2.08
CA PHE A 215 0.52 -23.54 2.94
C PHE A 215 -0.55 -24.32 2.15
N ALA A 216 -1.01 -23.80 1.00
CA ALA A 216 -1.98 -24.48 0.16
C ALA A 216 -1.47 -25.83 -0.37
N SER A 217 -0.17 -25.94 -0.63
CA SER A 217 0.48 -27.20 -1.02
C SER A 217 0.61 -28.15 0.18
N ALA A 218 0.96 -27.64 1.35
CA ALA A 218 1.10 -28.40 2.59
C ALA A 218 -0.22 -29.07 3.02
N LEU A 219 -1.38 -28.44 2.74
CA LEU A 219 -2.70 -29.05 2.98
C LEU A 219 -2.90 -30.39 2.24
N ARG A 220 -2.12 -30.68 1.21
CA ARG A 220 -2.14 -31.93 0.43
C ARG A 220 -1.04 -32.91 0.81
N GLN A 221 -0.13 -32.50 1.72
CA GLN A 221 1.02 -33.31 2.11
C GLN A 221 0.84 -33.92 3.49
N ASP A 222 1.00 -33.13 4.52
CA ASP A 222 0.92 -33.59 5.91
C ASP A 222 0.70 -32.43 6.90
N GLU A 223 0.30 -32.80 8.13
CA GLU A 223 0.01 -31.88 9.23
C GLU A 223 1.26 -31.09 9.68
N LEU A 224 2.46 -31.70 9.62
CA LEU A 224 3.70 -31.03 10.03
C LEU A 224 4.09 -29.92 9.07
N SER A 225 3.89 -30.12 7.77
CA SER A 225 4.11 -29.10 6.74
C SER A 225 3.19 -27.91 6.92
N VAL A 226 1.92 -28.12 7.25
CA VAL A 226 0.96 -27.06 7.59
C VAL A 226 1.39 -26.31 8.83
N PHE A 227 1.79 -27.03 9.88
CA PHE A 227 2.29 -26.42 11.12
C PHE A 227 3.53 -25.56 10.86
N SER A 228 4.48 -26.04 10.06
CA SER A 228 5.66 -25.25 9.67
C SER A 228 5.28 -23.94 8.99
N CYS A 229 4.36 -23.98 8.03
CA CYS A 229 3.86 -22.75 7.38
C CYS A 229 3.18 -21.79 8.38
N CYS A 230 2.45 -22.31 9.37
CA CYS A 230 1.88 -21.49 10.43
C CYS A 230 2.97 -20.85 11.31
N MET A 231 4.05 -21.56 11.62
CA MET A 231 5.18 -21.00 12.38
C MET A 231 5.87 -19.87 11.61
N ASP A 232 6.04 -20.00 10.31
CA ASP A 232 6.57 -18.93 9.47
C ASP A 232 5.60 -17.75 9.40
N ALA A 233 4.29 -17.99 9.26
CA ALA A 233 3.26 -16.96 9.29
C ALA A 233 3.22 -16.20 10.63
N SER A 234 3.61 -16.84 11.76
CA SER A 234 3.65 -16.21 13.07
C SER A 234 4.67 -15.08 13.19
N ARG A 235 5.66 -15.03 12.28
CA ARG A 235 6.73 -14.03 12.24
C ARG A 235 6.38 -12.82 11.38
N LEU A 236 5.28 -12.88 10.63
CA LEU A 236 4.81 -11.80 9.78
C LEU A 236 4.39 -10.58 10.61
N SER A 237 4.50 -9.41 10.03
CA SER A 237 3.83 -8.23 10.56
C SER A 237 2.31 -8.43 10.50
N ARG A 238 1.55 -7.64 11.24
CA ARG A 238 0.07 -7.73 11.24
C ARG A 238 -0.53 -7.51 9.86
N ASP A 239 0.02 -6.56 9.11
CA ASP A 239 -0.42 -6.23 7.76
C ASP A 239 -0.05 -7.34 6.76
N ASP A 240 1.17 -7.90 6.89
CA ASP A 240 1.59 -9.02 6.05
C ASP A 240 0.78 -10.29 6.35
N TYR A 241 0.39 -10.49 7.62
CA TYR A 241 -0.51 -11.59 7.99
C TYR A 241 -1.92 -11.42 7.40
N ALA A 242 -2.45 -10.21 7.37
CA ALA A 242 -3.72 -9.92 6.69
C ALA A 242 -3.62 -10.19 5.18
N GLN A 243 -2.50 -9.82 4.54
CA GLN A 243 -2.23 -10.14 3.13
C GLN A 243 -2.06 -11.65 2.91
N PHE A 244 -1.41 -12.36 3.86
CA PHE A 244 -1.32 -13.82 3.84
C PHE A 244 -2.70 -14.47 3.87
N CYS A 245 -3.59 -14.01 4.73
CA CYS A 245 -4.98 -14.48 4.77
C CYS A 245 -5.68 -14.26 3.41
N ASP A 246 -5.53 -13.09 2.79
CA ASP A 246 -6.10 -12.80 1.47
C ASP A 246 -5.54 -13.70 0.36
N ALA A 247 -4.22 -13.89 0.34
CA ALA A 247 -3.56 -14.75 -0.62
C ALA A 247 -3.98 -16.21 -0.44
N LEU A 248 -4.12 -16.66 0.82
CA LEU A 248 -4.56 -18.02 1.14
C LEU A 248 -6.02 -18.22 0.74
N CYS A 249 -6.92 -17.28 1.04
CA CYS A 249 -8.33 -17.36 0.62
C CYS A 249 -8.49 -17.50 -0.90
N LYS A 250 -7.74 -16.72 -1.68
CA LYS A 250 -7.72 -16.84 -3.15
C LYS A 250 -7.32 -18.25 -3.60
N ARG A 251 -6.29 -18.83 -2.99
CA ARG A 251 -5.80 -20.18 -3.32
C ARG A 251 -6.80 -21.28 -2.92
N LEU A 252 -7.40 -21.15 -1.73
CA LEU A 252 -8.45 -22.06 -1.28
C LEU A 252 -9.65 -22.06 -2.23
N ALA A 253 -10.08 -20.88 -2.69
CA ALA A 253 -11.15 -20.75 -3.67
C ALA A 253 -10.83 -21.46 -4.99
N VAL A 254 -9.57 -21.42 -5.45
CA VAL A 254 -9.12 -22.17 -6.63
C VAL A 254 -9.18 -23.67 -6.37
N LEU A 255 -8.71 -24.13 -5.19
CA LEU A 255 -8.73 -25.55 -4.82
C LEU A 255 -10.17 -26.12 -4.77
N VAL A 256 -11.10 -25.36 -4.22
CA VAL A 256 -12.54 -25.72 -4.20
C VAL A 256 -13.10 -25.87 -5.61
N ARG A 257 -12.77 -24.96 -6.54
CA ARG A 257 -13.22 -25.03 -7.94
C ARG A 257 -12.65 -26.21 -8.71
N GLN A 258 -11.47 -26.67 -8.34
CA GLN A 258 -10.81 -27.83 -8.96
C GLN A 258 -11.43 -29.19 -8.56
N GLY A 259 -12.42 -29.20 -7.68
CA GLY A 259 -13.21 -30.41 -7.37
C GLY A 259 -12.46 -31.41 -6.49
N THR A 260 -11.66 -30.95 -5.55
CA THR A 260 -11.00 -31.82 -4.55
C THR A 260 -12.04 -32.46 -3.63
N SER A 261 -11.80 -33.71 -3.22
CA SER A 261 -12.73 -34.55 -2.41
C SER A 261 -13.12 -33.91 -1.04
N ASP A 262 -12.30 -32.99 -0.53
CA ASP A 262 -12.46 -32.35 0.79
C ASP A 262 -12.97 -30.90 0.73
N TRP A 263 -13.88 -30.60 -0.20
CA TRP A 263 -14.42 -29.25 -0.37
C TRP A 263 -15.05 -28.68 0.91
N GLY A 264 -15.63 -29.53 1.77
CA GLY A 264 -16.24 -29.09 3.04
C GLY A 264 -15.21 -28.55 4.03
N PHE A 265 -14.05 -29.20 4.14
CA PHE A 265 -12.94 -28.69 4.96
C PHE A 265 -12.35 -27.41 4.38
N LEU A 266 -12.12 -27.37 3.06
CA LEU A 266 -11.57 -26.18 2.40
C LEU A 266 -12.48 -24.96 2.57
N LEU A 267 -13.81 -25.15 2.53
CA LEU A 267 -14.78 -24.08 2.76
C LEU A 267 -14.74 -23.60 4.22
N SER A 268 -14.73 -24.52 5.19
CA SER A 268 -14.60 -24.20 6.61
C SER A 268 -13.29 -23.48 6.91
N LEU A 269 -12.20 -23.89 6.28
CA LEU A 269 -10.90 -23.21 6.39
C LEU A 269 -10.94 -21.80 5.79
N TYR A 270 -11.57 -21.64 4.64
CA TYR A 270 -11.76 -20.32 4.02
C TYR A 270 -12.49 -19.37 4.95
N GLU A 271 -13.63 -19.78 5.50
CA GLU A 271 -14.41 -18.97 6.45
C GLU A 271 -13.62 -18.66 7.73
N TYR A 272 -12.82 -19.62 8.20
CA TYR A 272 -11.97 -19.42 9.37
C TYR A 272 -10.87 -18.38 9.12
N VAL A 273 -10.19 -18.45 7.98
CA VAL A 273 -9.14 -17.50 7.58
C VAL A 273 -9.71 -16.09 7.41
N GLU A 274 -10.90 -15.94 6.81
CA GLU A 274 -11.60 -14.65 6.69
C GLU A 274 -11.92 -14.04 8.06
N LYS A 275 -12.34 -14.86 9.03
CA LYS A 275 -12.56 -14.40 10.42
C LYS A 275 -11.25 -13.96 11.08
N GLN A 276 -10.15 -14.68 10.87
CA GLN A 276 -8.84 -14.30 11.39
C GLN A 276 -8.35 -12.98 10.79
N LYS A 277 -8.53 -12.77 9.49
CA LYS A 277 -8.23 -11.51 8.84
C LYS A 277 -8.99 -10.34 9.51
N ALA A 278 -10.28 -10.50 9.78
CA ALA A 278 -11.05 -9.47 10.48
C ALA A 278 -10.47 -9.18 11.89
N GLN A 279 -9.93 -10.18 12.59
CA GLN A 279 -9.34 -10.02 13.92
C GLN A 279 -8.01 -9.24 13.90
N THR A 280 -7.28 -9.21 12.78
CA THR A 280 -6.07 -8.37 12.65
C THR A 280 -6.37 -6.88 12.84
N ALA A 281 -7.57 -6.43 12.47
CA ALA A 281 -8.02 -5.05 12.68
C ALA A 281 -8.24 -4.69 14.16
N PHE A 282 -8.46 -5.68 15.04
CA PHE A 282 -8.73 -5.52 16.47
C PHE A 282 -7.53 -5.77 17.38
N ASN A 283 -6.31 -5.55 16.89
CA ASN A 283 -5.06 -5.72 17.66
C ASN A 283 -4.75 -7.15 18.15
N ALA A 284 -5.30 -8.19 17.52
CA ALA A 284 -4.95 -9.57 17.84
C ALA A 284 -3.47 -9.87 17.55
N SER A 285 -2.85 -10.68 18.39
CA SER A 285 -1.47 -11.14 18.18
C SER A 285 -1.37 -12.08 16.99
N VAL A 286 -0.50 -11.79 16.03
CA VAL A 286 -0.25 -12.64 14.87
C VAL A 286 0.18 -14.05 15.31
N THR A 287 1.02 -14.16 16.34
CA THR A 287 1.43 -15.45 16.88
C THR A 287 0.23 -16.25 17.41
N ALA A 288 -0.73 -15.59 18.09
CA ALA A 288 -1.94 -16.26 18.56
C ALA A 288 -2.86 -16.68 17.41
N LEU A 289 -3.03 -15.82 16.41
CA LEU A 289 -3.84 -16.11 15.21
C LEU A 289 -3.25 -17.28 14.43
N SER A 290 -1.94 -17.27 14.20
CA SER A 290 -1.25 -18.33 13.48
C SER A 290 -1.26 -19.66 14.23
N GLY A 291 -1.10 -19.64 15.56
CA GLY A 291 -1.26 -20.82 16.42
C GLY A 291 -2.68 -21.40 16.37
N ALA A 292 -3.69 -20.53 16.40
CA ALA A 292 -5.09 -20.94 16.26
C ALA A 292 -5.41 -21.54 14.88
N LEU A 293 -4.78 -21.00 13.80
CA LEU A 293 -4.88 -21.57 12.46
C LEU A 293 -4.26 -22.97 12.39
N ALA A 294 -3.10 -23.16 13.01
CA ALA A 294 -2.45 -24.46 13.11
C ALA A 294 -3.33 -25.50 13.85
N ALA A 295 -3.91 -25.09 14.98
CA ALA A 295 -4.81 -25.96 15.76
C ALA A 295 -6.07 -26.32 14.96
N PHE A 296 -6.69 -25.34 14.29
CA PHE A 296 -7.85 -25.58 13.43
C PHE A 296 -7.55 -26.58 12.32
N CYS A 297 -6.40 -26.46 11.65
CA CYS A 297 -5.99 -27.40 10.63
C CYS A 297 -5.71 -28.80 11.22
N GLY A 298 -4.99 -28.89 12.35
CA GLY A 298 -4.67 -30.17 12.99
C GLY A 298 -5.90 -30.95 13.45
N ASP A 299 -6.93 -30.27 13.97
CA ASP A 299 -8.17 -30.92 14.41
C ASP A 299 -9.00 -31.45 13.21
N ASN A 300 -9.01 -30.75 12.09
CA ASN A 300 -9.86 -31.07 10.95
C ASN A 300 -9.16 -31.96 9.91
N LEU A 301 -7.84 -31.84 9.73
CA LEU A 301 -7.07 -32.74 8.83
C LEU A 301 -7.11 -34.19 9.27
N LYS A 302 -7.11 -34.48 10.59
CA LYS A 302 -7.21 -35.85 11.12
C LYS A 302 -8.50 -36.57 10.75
N HIS A 303 -9.57 -35.86 10.48
CA HIS A 303 -10.87 -36.43 10.07
C HIS A 303 -10.93 -36.69 8.57
N SER A 304 -10.21 -35.94 7.75
CA SER A 304 -10.21 -36.08 6.28
C SER A 304 -9.39 -37.24 5.77
N TRP A 305 -8.25 -37.53 6.41
CA TRP A 305 -7.31 -38.60 6.00
C TRP A 305 -7.68 -40.00 6.49
N ARG A 306 -8.67 -40.15 7.39
CA ARG A 306 -9.13 -41.48 7.87
C ARG A 306 -10.20 -42.13 6.99
N ASN A 307 -10.71 -41.40 6.00
CA ASN A 307 -11.78 -41.86 5.11
C ASN A 307 -11.32 -42.16 3.67
N THR A 308 -10.01 -42.16 3.41
CA THR A 308 -9.37 -42.65 2.19
C THR A 308 -8.53 -43.87 2.49
#